data_9b22f0af6211f64e924cd6c7fdd6b7c3
#
_entry.id   9b22f0af6211f64e924cd6c7fdd6b7c3
#
_cell.length_a   1.000
_cell.length_b   1.000
_cell.length_c   1.000
_cell.angle_alpha   90.00
_cell.angle_beta   90.00
_cell.angle_gamma   90.00
#
_symmetry.space_group_name_H-M   'P 1'
#
loop_
_entity.id
_entity.type
_entity.pdbx_description
1 polymer ?
#
loop_
_entity_poly.entity_id
_entity_poly.type
_entity_poly.pdbx_seq_one_letter_code
_entity_poly.pdbx_strand_id
1 'polypeptide(L)'
;MTVEEEQPLSVVIVGATGGLGRPIAERLSQSGALLTLVGRDRDRLNALGLAGHVMATDIRKVGAAQRVMQEALARHGRVDGVVFAAGAVAFGTIEDTSDDVVIDLFTLNTLAPIRLLHAALPALRVSAAQGRHPFVVNISAVVAEQPQPGMAAYSASKAALAAYDAAAARELRREGIRLIDARPPHTETGLADRPLAGTAPRLPTGLAADAVAQRIVDAIHLGEKDLPSSAF
;
A
#
# COMPACT_ATOMS: atom_id res chain seq x y z
N MET A 1 12.97 -30.59 20.73
CA MET A 1 12.52 -29.72 19.62
C MET A 1 12.56 -28.31 20.15
N THR A 2 13.61 -27.57 19.84
CA THR A 2 13.68 -26.12 20.09
C THR A 2 12.67 -25.47 19.15
N VAL A 3 11.65 -24.83 19.71
CA VAL A 3 10.79 -23.91 18.97
C VAL A 3 11.75 -22.80 18.52
N GLU A 4 12.13 -22.77 17.24
CA GLU A 4 12.79 -21.60 16.68
C GLU A 4 11.79 -20.45 16.86
N GLU A 5 12.15 -19.49 17.69
CA GLU A 5 11.38 -18.24 17.82
C GLU A 5 11.36 -17.59 16.43
N GLU A 6 10.18 -17.55 15.86
CA GLU A 6 9.97 -16.96 14.54
C GLU A 6 10.36 -15.48 14.63
N GLN A 7 11.46 -15.12 13.98
CA GLN A 7 11.96 -13.74 14.04
C GLN A 7 10.91 -12.77 13.52
N PRO A 8 10.70 -11.62 14.17
CA PRO A 8 9.68 -10.65 13.79
C PRO A 8 9.84 -10.20 12.32
N LEU A 9 8.73 -9.98 11.64
CA LEU A 9 8.73 -9.45 10.26
C LEU A 9 9.30 -8.03 10.23
N SER A 10 10.06 -7.69 9.20
CA SER A 10 10.47 -6.31 8.91
C SER A 10 9.62 -5.77 7.75
N VAL A 11 8.80 -4.75 8.02
CA VAL A 11 7.78 -4.27 7.08
C VAL A 11 7.91 -2.77 6.83
N VAL A 12 7.95 -2.39 5.55
CA VAL A 12 7.87 -1.00 5.10
C VAL A 12 6.41 -0.65 4.81
N ILE A 13 5.90 0.44 5.41
CA ILE A 13 4.53 0.90 5.21
C ILE A 13 4.54 2.31 4.64
N VAL A 14 4.18 2.46 3.36
CA VAL A 14 4.05 3.75 2.70
C VAL A 14 2.62 4.27 2.84
N GLY A 15 2.49 5.51 3.30
CA GLY A 15 1.21 6.08 3.66
C GLY A 15 0.77 5.73 5.10
N ALA A 16 1.72 5.49 5.99
CA ALA A 16 1.50 5.05 7.37
C ALA A 16 0.58 5.97 8.20
N THR A 17 0.44 7.25 7.84
CA THR A 17 -0.47 8.19 8.50
C THR A 17 -1.85 8.28 7.85
N GLY A 18 -2.11 7.49 6.81
CA GLY A 18 -3.37 7.44 6.08
C GLY A 18 -4.45 6.61 6.79
N GLY A 19 -5.70 6.71 6.31
CA GLY A 19 -6.84 6.04 6.93
C GLY A 19 -6.74 4.50 6.94
N LEU A 20 -6.05 3.88 5.98
CA LEU A 20 -5.74 2.44 6.02
C LEU A 20 -4.32 2.16 6.51
N GLY A 21 -3.35 3.01 6.16
CA GLY A 21 -1.96 2.78 6.54
C GLY A 21 -1.74 2.77 8.05
N ARG A 22 -2.43 3.66 8.77
CA ARG A 22 -2.33 3.73 10.24
C ARG A 22 -2.84 2.45 10.91
N PRO A 23 -4.09 2.01 10.73
CA PRO A 23 -4.56 0.79 11.39
C PRO A 23 -3.83 -0.48 10.94
N ILE A 24 -3.30 -0.54 9.71
CA ILE A 24 -2.41 -1.64 9.29
C ILE A 24 -1.09 -1.60 10.08
N ALA A 25 -0.48 -0.42 10.23
CA ALA A 25 0.76 -0.26 10.99
C ALA A 25 0.58 -0.62 12.47
N GLU A 26 -0.54 -0.20 13.08
CA GLU A 26 -0.89 -0.52 14.47
C GLU A 26 -0.99 -2.05 14.69
N ARG A 27 -1.67 -2.77 13.79
CA ARG A 27 -1.82 -4.23 13.87
C ARG A 27 -0.52 -4.99 13.66
N LEU A 28 0.26 -4.59 12.66
CA LEU A 28 1.57 -5.22 12.43
C LEU A 28 2.53 -4.94 13.59
N SER A 29 2.46 -3.75 14.21
CA SER A 29 3.21 -3.44 15.43
C SER A 29 2.81 -4.34 16.61
N GLN A 30 1.50 -4.57 16.80
CA GLN A 30 0.98 -5.47 17.83
C GLN A 30 1.41 -6.93 17.63
N SER A 31 1.62 -7.34 16.38
CA SER A 31 2.20 -8.64 16.04
C SER A 31 3.73 -8.69 16.18
N GLY A 32 4.36 -7.64 16.70
CA GLY A 32 5.80 -7.58 16.94
C GLY A 32 6.64 -7.21 15.70
N ALA A 33 6.05 -6.78 14.59
CA ALA A 33 6.80 -6.42 13.39
C ALA A 33 7.72 -5.21 13.59
N LEU A 34 8.90 -5.25 13.00
CA LEU A 34 9.82 -4.12 12.89
C LEU A 34 9.36 -3.21 11.75
N LEU A 35 8.95 -1.99 12.06
CA LEU A 35 8.31 -1.10 11.09
C LEU A 35 9.24 -0.03 10.56
N THR A 36 9.16 0.22 9.24
CA THR A 36 9.59 1.47 8.61
C THR A 36 8.36 2.22 8.15
N LEU A 37 8.05 3.33 8.83
CA LEU A 37 6.83 4.13 8.63
C LEU A 37 7.14 5.30 7.69
N VAL A 38 6.53 5.30 6.51
CA VAL A 38 6.80 6.27 5.45
C VAL A 38 5.58 7.15 5.21
N GLY A 39 5.80 8.46 5.18
CA GLY A 39 4.79 9.48 4.89
C GLY A 39 5.44 10.81 4.55
N ARG A 40 4.65 11.84 4.23
CA ARG A 40 5.19 13.16 3.87
C ARG A 40 5.49 14.06 5.07
N ASP A 41 4.78 13.83 6.15
CA ASP A 41 4.78 14.68 7.34
C ASP A 41 5.38 13.92 8.53
N ARG A 42 6.55 14.40 9.01
CA ARG A 42 7.30 13.77 10.10
C ARG A 42 6.54 13.83 11.43
N ASP A 43 5.88 14.95 11.69
CA ASP A 43 5.19 15.13 12.97
C ASP A 43 3.99 14.21 13.07
N ARG A 44 3.23 14.04 11.97
CA ARG A 44 2.15 13.07 11.90
C ARG A 44 2.64 11.63 12.01
N LEU A 45 3.81 11.31 11.46
CA LEU A 45 4.41 9.98 11.61
C LEU A 45 4.82 9.73 13.07
N ASN A 46 5.47 10.71 13.72
CA ASN A 46 5.84 10.60 15.12
C ASN A 46 4.62 10.51 16.05
N ALA A 47 3.55 11.24 15.72
CA ALA A 47 2.28 11.22 16.46
C ALA A 47 1.53 9.88 16.39
N LEU A 48 1.95 8.92 15.54
CA LEU A 48 1.41 7.55 15.59
C LEU A 48 1.74 6.84 16.90
N GLY A 49 2.84 7.22 17.56
CA GLY A 49 3.27 6.59 18.81
C GLY A 49 3.73 5.14 18.66
N LEU A 50 3.97 4.68 17.43
CA LEU A 50 4.40 3.32 17.14
C LEU A 50 5.93 3.20 17.19
N ALA A 51 6.41 2.10 17.75
CA ALA A 51 7.82 1.75 17.66
C ALA A 51 8.16 1.45 16.19
N GLY A 52 9.16 2.17 15.63
CA GLY A 52 9.55 1.98 14.24
C GLY A 52 10.48 3.07 13.74
N HIS A 53 11.06 2.84 12.56
CA HIS A 53 11.85 3.84 11.86
C HIS A 53 10.94 4.79 11.07
N VAL A 54 11.01 6.09 11.37
CA VAL A 54 10.17 7.11 10.73
C VAL A 54 10.93 7.78 9.58
N MET A 55 10.34 7.73 8.39
CA MET A 55 10.91 8.32 7.19
C MET A 55 9.94 9.31 6.52
N ALA A 56 10.22 10.61 6.69
CA ALA A 56 9.45 11.66 6.05
C ALA A 56 9.93 11.88 4.61
N THR A 57 9.14 11.43 3.62
CA THR A 57 9.46 11.60 2.20
C THR A 57 8.20 11.60 1.34
N ASP A 58 8.25 12.31 0.21
CA ASP A 58 7.24 12.17 -0.84
C ASP A 58 7.65 11.03 -1.77
N ILE A 59 6.89 9.93 -1.70
CA ILE A 59 7.16 8.71 -2.47
C ILE A 59 7.03 8.90 -3.98
N ARG A 60 6.38 9.98 -4.45
CA ARG A 60 6.27 10.31 -5.87
C ARG A 60 7.60 10.73 -6.49
N LYS A 61 8.53 11.25 -5.66
CA LYS A 61 9.83 11.76 -6.14
C LYS A 61 10.71 10.63 -6.66
N VAL A 62 11.43 10.92 -7.74
CA VAL A 62 12.44 10.00 -8.30
C VAL A 62 13.49 9.67 -7.22
N GLY A 63 13.85 8.40 -7.11
CA GLY A 63 14.81 7.91 -6.10
C GLY A 63 14.23 7.77 -4.69
N ALA A 64 12.99 8.20 -4.41
CA ALA A 64 12.40 8.06 -3.08
C ALA A 64 12.24 6.59 -2.67
N ALA A 65 11.77 5.74 -3.58
CA ALA A 65 11.60 4.32 -3.33
C ALA A 65 12.93 3.64 -2.95
N GLN A 66 14.01 3.94 -3.67
CA GLN A 66 15.34 3.40 -3.40
C GLN A 66 15.84 3.85 -2.01
N ARG A 67 15.69 5.14 -1.67
CA ARG A 67 16.06 5.64 -0.34
C ARG A 67 15.26 4.98 0.77
N VAL A 68 13.95 4.78 0.58
CA VAL A 68 13.10 4.07 1.55
C VAL A 68 13.64 2.67 1.82
N MET A 69 13.97 1.93 0.78
CA MET A 69 14.49 0.57 0.93
C MET A 69 15.88 0.53 1.56
N GLN A 70 16.77 1.47 1.19
CA GLN A 70 18.11 1.60 1.79
C GLN A 70 18.03 1.87 3.30
N GLU A 71 17.19 2.82 3.71
CA GLU A 71 16.98 3.16 5.12
C GLU A 71 16.37 2.00 5.92
N ALA A 72 15.37 1.31 5.35
CA ALA A 72 14.77 0.14 5.99
C ALA A 72 15.81 -0.98 6.20
N LEU A 73 16.63 -1.27 5.18
CA LEU A 73 17.71 -2.24 5.27
C LEU A 73 18.79 -1.83 6.27
N ALA A 74 19.22 -0.55 6.26
CA ALA A 74 20.20 -0.05 7.20
C ALA A 74 19.71 -0.15 8.65
N ARG A 75 18.41 0.05 8.88
CA ARG A 75 17.81 0.03 10.21
C ARG A 75 17.54 -1.36 10.75
N HIS A 76 17.05 -2.28 9.90
CA HIS A 76 16.53 -3.59 10.33
C HIS A 76 17.34 -4.77 9.78
N GLY A 77 18.31 -4.53 8.89
CA GLY A 77 19.13 -5.57 8.26
C GLY A 77 18.41 -6.38 7.19
N ARG A 78 17.07 -6.28 7.09
CA ARG A 78 16.23 -7.00 6.14
C ARG A 78 14.91 -6.30 5.88
N VAL A 79 14.21 -6.72 4.83
CA VAL A 79 12.81 -6.37 4.56
C VAL A 79 12.07 -7.62 4.13
N ASP A 80 11.02 -7.98 4.86
CA ASP A 80 10.18 -9.15 4.62
C ASP A 80 8.83 -8.77 4.01
N GLY A 81 8.41 -7.50 4.17
CA GLY A 81 7.14 -7.04 3.64
C GLY A 81 7.14 -5.57 3.24
N VAL A 82 6.29 -5.25 2.27
CA VAL A 82 6.02 -3.88 1.84
C VAL A 82 4.52 -3.69 1.72
N VAL A 83 3.98 -2.63 2.33
CA VAL A 83 2.58 -2.22 2.21
C VAL A 83 2.51 -0.84 1.60
N PHE A 84 1.88 -0.71 0.43
CA PHE A 84 1.63 0.57 -0.20
C PHE A 84 0.17 1.00 0.05
N ALA A 85 -0.03 1.84 1.07
CA ALA A 85 -1.32 2.36 1.52
C ALA A 85 -1.51 3.86 1.21
N ALA A 86 -0.61 4.46 0.42
CA ALA A 86 -0.77 5.82 -0.06
C ALA A 86 -1.64 5.85 -1.32
N GLY A 87 -2.49 6.85 -1.44
CA GLY A 87 -3.32 7.04 -2.61
C GLY A 87 -3.95 8.42 -2.67
N ALA A 88 -4.44 8.79 -3.83
CA ALA A 88 -5.22 9.99 -4.07
C ALA A 88 -6.44 9.64 -4.91
N VAL A 89 -7.48 10.47 -4.78
CA VAL A 89 -8.71 10.41 -5.55
C VAL A 89 -8.97 11.76 -6.20
N ALA A 90 -9.65 11.78 -7.32
CA ALA A 90 -10.22 12.98 -7.93
C ALA A 90 -11.63 12.66 -8.45
N PHE A 91 -12.48 13.67 -8.42
CA PHE A 91 -13.85 13.64 -8.94
C PHE A 91 -14.00 14.68 -10.03
N GLY A 92 -14.78 14.37 -11.04
CA GLY A 92 -15.07 15.29 -12.14
C GLY A 92 -15.47 14.55 -13.40
N THR A 93 -16.06 15.25 -14.33
CA THR A 93 -16.35 14.77 -15.68
C THR A 93 -15.06 14.63 -16.48
N ILE A 94 -15.13 14.04 -17.69
CA ILE A 94 -13.99 13.96 -18.59
C ILE A 94 -13.48 15.37 -18.97
N GLU A 95 -14.40 16.31 -19.13
CA GLU A 95 -14.08 17.71 -19.50
C GLU A 95 -13.44 18.49 -18.34
N ASP A 96 -13.82 18.21 -17.10
CA ASP A 96 -13.34 18.93 -15.91
C ASP A 96 -12.03 18.38 -15.35
N THR A 97 -11.58 17.22 -15.82
CA THR A 97 -10.36 16.56 -15.32
C THR A 97 -9.15 17.04 -16.12
N SER A 98 -8.33 17.89 -15.51
CA SER A 98 -7.11 18.40 -16.16
C SER A 98 -6.01 17.33 -16.29
N ASP A 99 -5.08 17.53 -17.23
CA ASP A 99 -3.91 16.67 -17.42
C ASP A 99 -3.07 16.56 -16.14
N ASP A 100 -2.89 17.66 -15.40
CA ASP A 100 -2.13 17.66 -14.14
C ASP A 100 -2.76 16.71 -13.10
N VAL A 101 -4.09 16.69 -13.00
CA VAL A 101 -4.81 15.76 -12.11
C VAL A 101 -4.61 14.31 -12.55
N VAL A 102 -4.67 14.04 -13.86
CA VAL A 102 -4.40 12.70 -14.40
C VAL A 102 -2.97 12.27 -14.07
N ILE A 103 -1.98 13.13 -14.33
CA ILE A 103 -0.56 12.88 -14.05
C ILE A 103 -0.34 12.60 -12.55
N ASP A 104 -0.92 13.39 -11.66
CA ASP A 104 -0.80 13.23 -10.22
C ASP A 104 -1.42 11.91 -9.74
N LEU A 105 -2.60 11.53 -10.25
CA LEU A 105 -3.25 10.25 -9.95
C LEU A 105 -2.36 9.07 -10.38
N PHE A 106 -1.88 9.07 -11.62
CA PHE A 106 -1.02 7.98 -12.10
C PHE A 106 0.33 7.95 -11.40
N THR A 107 0.90 9.11 -11.09
CA THR A 107 2.17 9.19 -10.38
C THR A 107 2.08 8.56 -8.98
N LEU A 108 1.02 8.85 -8.23
CA LEU A 108 0.87 8.31 -6.88
C LEU A 108 0.28 6.91 -6.86
N ASN A 109 -0.83 6.69 -7.60
CA ASN A 109 -1.59 5.44 -7.48
C ASN A 109 -0.98 4.28 -8.29
N THR A 110 -0.17 4.58 -9.31
CA THR A 110 0.36 3.57 -10.24
C THR A 110 1.89 3.54 -10.22
N LEU A 111 2.55 4.64 -10.57
CA LEU A 111 4.01 4.65 -10.73
C LEU A 111 4.76 4.51 -9.41
N ALA A 112 4.26 5.10 -8.33
CA ALA A 112 4.93 5.03 -7.04
C ALA A 112 4.96 3.59 -6.46
N PRO A 113 3.86 2.81 -6.40
CA PRO A 113 3.91 1.42 -5.97
C PRO A 113 4.76 0.54 -6.89
N ILE A 114 4.72 0.73 -8.22
CA ILE A 114 5.59 0.03 -9.17
C ILE A 114 7.07 0.29 -8.86
N ARG A 115 7.45 1.55 -8.65
CA ARG A 115 8.82 1.93 -8.30
C ARG A 115 9.25 1.37 -6.95
N LEU A 116 8.34 1.33 -5.99
CA LEU A 116 8.62 0.76 -4.67
C LEU A 116 8.83 -0.75 -4.75
N LEU A 117 7.97 -1.47 -5.47
CA LEU A 117 8.15 -2.90 -5.71
C LEU A 117 9.51 -3.17 -6.38
N HIS A 118 9.83 -2.44 -7.45
CA HIS A 118 11.12 -2.59 -8.12
C HIS A 118 12.30 -2.37 -7.17
N ALA A 119 12.26 -1.34 -6.32
CA ALA A 119 13.31 -1.08 -5.33
C ALA A 119 13.37 -2.13 -4.21
N ALA A 120 12.25 -2.78 -3.90
CA ALA A 120 12.16 -3.79 -2.84
C ALA A 120 12.64 -5.18 -3.28
N LEU A 121 12.58 -5.50 -4.57
CA LEU A 121 12.88 -6.84 -5.10
C LEU A 121 14.18 -7.45 -4.59
N PRO A 122 15.33 -6.75 -4.57
CA PRO A 122 16.57 -7.34 -4.07
C PRO A 122 16.46 -7.82 -2.62
N ALA A 123 15.83 -7.03 -1.75
CA ALA A 123 15.65 -7.37 -0.33
C ALA A 123 14.64 -8.53 -0.15
N LEU A 124 13.53 -8.49 -0.88
CA LEU A 124 12.51 -9.54 -0.81
C LEU A 124 13.05 -10.89 -1.33
N ARG A 125 13.90 -10.88 -2.36
CA ARG A 125 14.59 -12.10 -2.83
C ARG A 125 15.51 -12.70 -1.77
N VAL A 126 16.25 -11.86 -1.05
CA VAL A 126 17.09 -12.32 0.07
C VAL A 126 16.22 -12.91 1.18
N SER A 127 15.11 -12.27 1.51
CA SER A 127 14.14 -12.78 2.50
C SER A 127 13.56 -14.14 2.06
N ALA A 128 13.16 -14.29 0.80
CA ALA A 128 12.67 -15.56 0.25
C ALA A 128 13.73 -16.67 0.29
N ALA A 129 14.98 -16.37 -0.09
CA ALA A 129 16.10 -17.32 -0.04
C ALA A 129 16.43 -17.79 1.39
N GLN A 130 16.05 -17.01 2.41
CA GLN A 130 16.16 -17.37 3.82
C GLN A 130 14.98 -18.19 4.36
N GLY A 131 14.06 -18.64 3.48
CA GLY A 131 12.87 -19.40 3.85
C GLY A 131 11.77 -18.56 4.50
N ARG A 132 11.89 -17.24 4.51
CA ARG A 132 10.85 -16.32 4.97
C ARG A 132 9.83 -16.12 3.84
N HIS A 133 8.60 -15.85 4.14
CA HIS A 133 7.53 -15.72 3.16
C HIS A 133 7.25 -14.25 2.81
N PRO A 134 8.16 -13.57 2.07
CA PRO A 134 8.04 -12.14 1.81
C PRO A 134 6.78 -11.80 1.03
N PHE A 135 6.28 -10.58 1.28
CA PHE A 135 5.06 -10.12 0.66
C PHE A 135 5.11 -8.65 0.24
N VAL A 136 4.25 -8.31 -0.71
CA VAL A 136 3.91 -6.94 -1.09
C VAL A 136 2.39 -6.82 -1.05
N VAL A 137 1.88 -5.76 -0.46
CA VAL A 137 0.47 -5.39 -0.51
C VAL A 137 0.36 -4.03 -1.21
N ASN A 138 -0.33 -4.01 -2.33
CA ASN A 138 -0.79 -2.79 -2.96
C ASN A 138 -2.29 -2.60 -2.70
N ILE A 139 -2.69 -1.38 -2.33
CA ILE A 139 -4.11 -1.08 -2.15
C ILE A 139 -4.60 -0.35 -3.40
N SER A 140 -5.24 -1.10 -4.29
CA SER A 140 -5.95 -0.50 -5.42
C SER A 140 -7.34 0.00 -5.01
N ALA A 141 -8.43 -0.45 -5.55
CA ALA A 141 -9.79 -0.12 -5.13
C ALA A 141 -10.81 -0.91 -5.95
N VAL A 142 -12.07 -0.98 -5.47
CA VAL A 142 -13.20 -1.53 -6.23
C VAL A 142 -13.38 -0.87 -7.60
N VAL A 143 -13.02 0.41 -7.76
CA VAL A 143 -13.11 1.12 -9.05
C VAL A 143 -12.13 0.58 -10.11
N ALA A 144 -11.16 -0.24 -9.72
CA ALA A 144 -10.33 -0.98 -10.67
C ALA A 144 -11.10 -2.14 -11.32
N GLU A 145 -12.08 -2.71 -10.62
CA GLU A 145 -12.98 -3.76 -11.10
C GLU A 145 -14.24 -3.19 -11.76
N GLN A 146 -14.77 -2.11 -11.19
CA GLN A 146 -16.02 -1.46 -11.58
C GLN A 146 -15.81 0.06 -11.73
N PRO A 147 -15.29 0.53 -12.87
CA PRO A 147 -15.07 1.96 -13.11
C PRO A 147 -16.37 2.77 -12.97
N GLN A 148 -16.26 3.95 -12.36
CA GLN A 148 -17.42 4.78 -12.04
C GLN A 148 -17.45 6.09 -12.85
N PRO A 149 -18.63 6.55 -13.30
CA PRO A 149 -18.78 7.89 -13.86
C PRO A 149 -18.31 8.98 -12.87
N GLY A 150 -17.72 10.05 -13.38
CA GLY A 150 -17.17 11.12 -12.54
C GLY A 150 -15.87 10.76 -11.81
N MET A 151 -15.32 9.57 -12.08
CA MET A 151 -14.06 9.07 -11.50
C MET A 151 -13.20 8.38 -12.56
N ALA A 152 -13.32 8.74 -13.84
CA ALA A 152 -12.69 8.03 -14.94
C ALA A 152 -11.16 7.93 -14.78
N ALA A 153 -10.47 9.05 -14.53
CA ALA A 153 -9.02 9.10 -14.36
C ALA A 153 -8.56 8.32 -13.10
N TYR A 154 -9.30 8.45 -12.00
CA TYR A 154 -9.03 7.69 -10.79
C TYR A 154 -9.19 6.19 -11.02
N SER A 155 -10.31 5.76 -11.62
CA SER A 155 -10.55 4.36 -11.97
C SER A 155 -9.46 3.81 -12.87
N ALA A 156 -9.07 4.56 -13.90
CA ALA A 156 -7.98 4.18 -14.80
C ALA A 156 -6.64 4.01 -14.05
N SER A 157 -6.30 4.92 -13.13
CA SER A 157 -5.05 4.81 -12.35
C SER A 157 -5.02 3.58 -11.45
N LYS A 158 -6.16 3.20 -10.85
CA LYS A 158 -6.29 2.02 -10.01
C LYS A 158 -6.35 0.72 -10.83
N ALA A 159 -7.02 0.74 -11.98
CA ALA A 159 -7.03 -0.38 -12.92
C ALA A 159 -5.65 -0.67 -13.50
N ALA A 160 -4.86 0.38 -13.79
CA ALA A 160 -3.48 0.22 -14.24
C ALA A 160 -2.60 -0.48 -13.19
N LEU A 161 -2.76 -0.13 -11.90
CA LEU A 161 -2.06 -0.81 -10.81
C LEU A 161 -2.51 -2.27 -10.71
N ALA A 162 -3.82 -2.55 -10.69
CA ALA A 162 -4.37 -3.90 -10.59
C ALA A 162 -3.89 -4.79 -11.75
N ALA A 163 -3.86 -4.27 -12.98
CA ALA A 163 -3.34 -5.00 -14.13
C ALA A 163 -1.83 -5.31 -14.01
N TYR A 164 -1.05 -4.34 -13.53
CA TYR A 164 0.38 -4.54 -13.23
C TYR A 164 0.56 -5.61 -12.17
N ASP A 165 -0.18 -5.53 -11.06
CA ASP A 165 -0.08 -6.46 -9.94
C ASP A 165 -0.44 -7.89 -10.35
N ALA A 166 -1.47 -8.06 -11.17
CA ALA A 166 -1.87 -9.36 -11.69
C ALA A 166 -0.78 -10.03 -12.55
N ALA A 167 -0.02 -9.25 -13.33
CA ALA A 167 1.12 -9.76 -14.12
C ALA A 167 2.32 -10.04 -13.20
N ALA A 168 2.72 -9.07 -12.37
CA ALA A 168 3.86 -9.15 -11.47
C ALA A 168 3.72 -10.29 -10.45
N ALA A 169 2.52 -10.53 -9.91
CA ALA A 169 2.26 -11.64 -8.99
C ALA A 169 2.60 -13.02 -9.57
N ARG A 170 2.40 -13.20 -10.89
CA ARG A 170 2.76 -14.46 -11.58
C ARG A 170 4.26 -14.65 -11.69
N GLU A 171 5.01 -13.57 -11.92
CA GLU A 171 6.47 -13.58 -11.98
C GLU A 171 7.05 -13.85 -10.58
N LEU A 172 6.63 -13.08 -9.60
CA LEU A 172 7.13 -13.12 -8.22
C LEU A 172 6.83 -14.43 -7.49
N ARG A 173 5.73 -15.11 -7.85
CA ARG A 173 5.38 -16.42 -7.28
C ARG A 173 6.47 -17.45 -7.50
N ARG A 174 7.19 -17.41 -8.63
CA ARG A 174 8.30 -18.32 -8.91
C ARG A 174 9.52 -18.05 -8.03
N GLU A 175 9.60 -16.84 -7.49
CA GLU A 175 10.66 -16.39 -6.59
C GLU A 175 10.27 -16.51 -5.10
N GLY A 176 9.10 -17.10 -4.80
CA GLY A 176 8.61 -17.25 -3.43
C GLY A 176 8.09 -15.95 -2.79
N ILE A 177 7.87 -14.89 -3.60
CA ILE A 177 7.39 -13.59 -3.14
C ILE A 177 5.89 -13.49 -3.45
N ARG A 178 5.08 -13.12 -2.45
CA ARG A 178 3.64 -12.88 -2.62
C ARG A 178 3.38 -11.42 -2.94
N LEU A 179 2.52 -11.17 -3.92
CA LEU A 179 1.97 -9.86 -4.17
C LEU A 179 0.45 -9.95 -4.02
N ILE A 180 -0.12 -9.10 -3.19
CA ILE A 180 -1.54 -9.02 -2.85
C ILE A 180 -2.05 -7.68 -3.37
N ASP A 181 -2.95 -7.70 -4.36
CA ASP A 181 -3.73 -6.52 -4.74
C ASP A 181 -5.01 -6.49 -3.92
N ALA A 182 -5.10 -5.54 -2.99
CA ALA A 182 -6.28 -5.32 -2.18
C ALA A 182 -7.20 -4.27 -2.83
N ARG A 183 -8.43 -4.67 -3.17
CA ARG A 183 -9.43 -3.84 -3.87
C ARG A 183 -10.64 -3.52 -2.97
N PRO A 184 -10.44 -2.82 -1.83
CA PRO A 184 -11.54 -2.57 -0.93
C PRO A 184 -12.65 -1.74 -1.61
N PRO A 185 -13.93 -1.96 -1.24
CA PRO A 185 -15.03 -1.07 -1.55
C PRO A 185 -14.82 0.31 -0.93
N HIS A 186 -15.81 1.19 -1.07
CA HIS A 186 -15.79 2.47 -0.37
C HIS A 186 -15.55 2.24 1.13
N THR A 187 -14.54 2.94 1.66
CA THR A 187 -14.06 2.79 3.03
C THR A 187 -13.89 4.16 3.65
N GLU A 188 -14.35 4.32 4.89
CA GLU A 188 -14.33 5.58 5.64
C GLU A 188 -12.91 5.93 6.11
N THR A 189 -12.10 6.44 5.19
CA THR A 189 -10.70 6.80 5.41
C THR A 189 -10.45 8.31 5.39
N GLY A 190 -11.47 9.08 5.08
CA GLY A 190 -11.36 10.52 4.79
C GLY A 190 -10.61 10.81 3.47
N LEU A 191 -10.43 9.80 2.59
CA LEU A 191 -9.79 10.01 1.29
C LEU A 191 -10.68 10.86 0.38
N ALA A 192 -11.99 10.61 0.36
CA ALA A 192 -12.97 11.33 -0.43
C ALA A 192 -13.13 12.80 0.00
N ASP A 193 -12.78 13.14 1.26
CA ASP A 193 -12.84 14.51 1.79
C ASP A 193 -11.63 15.36 1.36
N ARG A 194 -10.64 14.76 0.75
CA ARG A 194 -9.37 15.40 0.35
C ARG A 194 -8.99 15.05 -1.09
N PRO A 195 -9.92 15.25 -2.05
CA PRO A 195 -9.64 14.95 -3.43
C PRO A 195 -8.58 15.89 -4.02
N LEU A 196 -7.87 15.45 -5.05
CA LEU A 196 -6.96 16.32 -5.82
C LEU A 196 -7.75 17.37 -6.62
N ALA A 197 -8.95 17.01 -7.08
CA ALA A 197 -9.85 17.89 -7.80
C ALA A 197 -11.31 17.43 -7.63
N GLY A 198 -12.22 18.36 -7.83
CA GLY A 198 -13.66 18.12 -7.76
C GLY A 198 -14.17 17.91 -6.34
N THR A 199 -15.40 17.44 -6.25
CA THR A 199 -16.09 17.17 -4.98
C THR A 199 -16.65 15.76 -5.03
N ALA A 200 -16.52 15.03 -3.92
CA ALA A 200 -17.09 13.69 -3.81
C ALA A 200 -18.60 13.73 -4.04
N PRO A 201 -19.17 12.84 -4.85
CA PRO A 201 -20.61 12.65 -4.89
C PRO A 201 -21.10 12.15 -3.54
N ARG A 202 -22.41 12.17 -3.33
CA ARG A 202 -23.00 11.53 -2.15
C ARG A 202 -22.75 10.03 -2.21
N LEU A 203 -21.80 9.57 -1.42
CA LEU A 203 -21.49 8.15 -1.31
C LEU A 203 -22.34 7.49 -0.22
N PRO A 204 -22.70 6.22 -0.37
CA PRO A 204 -23.26 5.45 0.74
C PRO A 204 -22.23 5.31 1.85
N THR A 205 -22.67 4.98 3.06
CA THR A 205 -21.76 4.67 4.18
C THR A 205 -20.84 3.53 3.77
N GLY A 206 -19.53 3.78 3.87
CA GLY A 206 -18.51 2.82 3.50
C GLY A 206 -18.19 1.83 4.63
N LEU A 207 -17.26 0.95 4.35
CA LEU A 207 -16.72 0.05 5.37
C LEU A 207 -15.88 0.83 6.39
N ALA A 208 -15.85 0.35 7.63
CA ALA A 208 -14.94 0.90 8.63
C ALA A 208 -13.48 0.62 8.23
N ALA A 209 -12.65 1.66 8.27
CA ALA A 209 -11.23 1.54 7.89
C ALA A 209 -10.50 0.47 8.72
N ASP A 210 -10.88 0.32 9.96
CA ASP A 210 -10.34 -0.67 10.89
C ASP A 210 -10.63 -2.12 10.47
N ALA A 211 -11.86 -2.39 10.01
CA ALA A 211 -12.25 -3.72 9.52
C ALA A 211 -11.50 -4.06 8.22
N VAL A 212 -11.38 -3.10 7.30
CA VAL A 212 -10.61 -3.28 6.05
C VAL A 212 -9.12 -3.53 6.35
N ALA A 213 -8.54 -2.79 7.28
CA ALA A 213 -7.16 -2.98 7.71
C ALA A 213 -6.94 -4.36 8.35
N GLN A 214 -7.87 -4.80 9.21
CA GLN A 214 -7.83 -6.14 9.80
C GLN A 214 -7.83 -7.21 8.71
N ARG A 215 -8.75 -7.11 7.75
CA ARG A 215 -8.86 -8.06 6.63
C ARG A 215 -7.58 -8.15 5.80
N ILE A 216 -6.91 -7.01 5.56
CA ILE A 216 -5.62 -6.97 4.85
C ILE A 216 -4.52 -7.66 5.68
N VAL A 217 -4.45 -7.40 6.97
CA VAL A 217 -3.45 -8.04 7.85
C VAL A 217 -3.70 -9.54 7.99
N ASP A 218 -4.95 -9.97 8.08
CA ASP A 218 -5.31 -11.39 8.05
C ASP A 218 -4.85 -12.07 6.77
N ALA A 219 -5.02 -11.42 5.62
CA ALA A 219 -4.54 -11.95 4.34
C ALA A 219 -3.01 -12.10 4.29
N ILE A 220 -2.27 -11.17 4.92
CA ILE A 220 -0.81 -11.29 5.06
C ILE A 220 -0.46 -12.56 5.85
N HIS A 221 -1.08 -12.77 7.00
CA HIS A 221 -0.80 -13.90 7.88
C HIS A 221 -1.29 -15.24 7.30
N LEU A 222 -2.45 -15.25 6.65
CA LEU A 222 -3.03 -16.46 6.04
C LEU A 222 -2.37 -16.85 4.71
N GLY A 223 -1.46 -16.03 4.19
CA GLY A 223 -0.77 -16.33 2.94
C GLY A 223 -1.64 -16.15 1.69
N GLU A 224 -2.69 -15.33 1.76
CA GLU A 224 -3.54 -15.04 0.61
C GLU A 224 -2.77 -14.30 -0.49
N LYS A 225 -3.28 -14.37 -1.71
CA LYS A 225 -2.58 -13.88 -2.91
C LYS A 225 -3.34 -12.78 -3.64
N ASP A 226 -4.58 -12.57 -3.30
CA ASP A 226 -5.47 -11.59 -3.93
C ASP A 226 -6.62 -11.25 -2.99
N LEU A 227 -7.06 -9.99 -2.99
CA LEU A 227 -8.19 -9.51 -2.19
C LEU A 227 -9.15 -8.71 -3.08
N PRO A 228 -10.02 -9.40 -3.85
CA PRO A 228 -11.04 -8.73 -4.64
C PRO A 228 -12.03 -7.97 -3.75
N SER A 229 -12.80 -7.06 -4.34
CA SER A 229 -13.77 -6.25 -3.58
C SER A 229 -14.80 -7.10 -2.81
N SER A 230 -15.10 -8.29 -3.31
CA SER A 230 -15.99 -9.26 -2.67
C SER A 230 -15.39 -9.97 -1.45
N ALA A 231 -14.10 -9.76 -1.15
CA ALA A 231 -13.42 -10.37 -0.01
C ALA A 231 -13.47 -9.52 1.28
N PHE A 232 -14.11 -8.33 1.19
CA PHE A 232 -14.22 -7.38 2.31
C PHE A 232 -15.61 -7.35 2.93
#